data_bde86becd8eaf2d47c6ad16d58da3af9
#
_entry.id   bde86becd8eaf2d47c6ad16d58da3af9
#
_cell.length_a   1.000
_cell.length_b   1.000
_cell.length_c   1.000
_cell.angle_alpha   90.00
_cell.angle_beta   90.00
_cell.angle_gamma   90.00
#
_symmetry.space_group_name_H-M   'P 1'
#
loop_
_entity.id
_entity.type
_entity.pdbx_description
1 polymer ?
#
loop_
_entity_poly.entity_id
_entity_poly.type
_entity_poly.pdbx_seq_one_letter_code
_entity_poly.pdbx_strand_id
1 'polypeptide(L)'
;GFEVRDVHPTHYGRICPIETPEGANIGLINSLASYSRINQFGFIETPYRIVKNGKVTDDVIYLSAINEEDFVIAQANSELNKDGKFVNDVVSSRKNGEFINAEIDAIDLMDVSPQQLVSVASSLIPFLENDDANRALMGSNMMRQAVPLIKPKAPLVGTGMEYTVAKDSGSTLIARREGIVDQLDANRIVIRVTDKKDNSLNKIDIYNLQKFQ
;
A
#
# COMPACT_ATOMS: atom_id res chain seq x y z
N GLY A 1 14.47 -21.52 16.32
CA GLY A 1 14.13 -20.71 17.47
C GLY A 1 13.04 -19.69 17.20
N PHE A 2 12.46 -19.17 18.27
CA PHE A 2 11.41 -18.14 18.17
C PHE A 2 11.93 -16.80 17.64
N GLU A 3 13.20 -16.48 17.87
CA GLU A 3 13.79 -15.19 17.50
C GLU A 3 13.65 -14.85 16.01
N VAL A 4 13.84 -15.83 15.14
CA VAL A 4 13.71 -15.63 13.67
C VAL A 4 12.25 -15.48 13.21
N ARG A 5 11.30 -15.83 14.08
CA ARG A 5 9.85 -15.75 13.83
C ARG A 5 9.22 -14.47 14.36
N ASP A 6 9.92 -13.74 15.22
CA ASP A 6 9.43 -12.55 15.88
C ASP A 6 9.48 -11.33 14.93
N VAL A 7 8.60 -10.37 15.22
CA VAL A 7 8.61 -9.08 14.52
C VAL A 7 9.70 -8.20 15.13
N HIS A 8 10.58 -7.69 14.27
CA HIS A 8 11.65 -6.78 14.68
C HIS A 8 11.29 -5.33 14.32
N PRO A 9 11.73 -4.31 15.08
CA PRO A 9 11.46 -2.91 14.77
C PRO A 9 11.89 -2.47 13.35
N THR A 10 12.91 -3.11 12.79
CA THR A 10 13.37 -2.86 11.41
C THR A 10 12.39 -3.33 10.34
N HIS A 11 11.39 -4.12 10.69
CA HIS A 11 10.32 -4.56 9.78
C HIS A 11 9.31 -3.45 9.48
N TYR A 12 9.30 -2.37 10.24
CA TYR A 12 8.35 -1.27 10.07
C TYR A 12 8.38 -0.72 8.62
N GLY A 13 7.24 -0.80 7.96
CA GLY A 13 7.08 -0.35 6.57
C GLY A 13 7.75 -1.23 5.51
N ARG A 14 8.41 -2.32 5.91
CA ARG A 14 9.17 -3.22 5.01
C ARG A 14 8.57 -4.60 4.93
N ILE A 15 8.31 -5.21 6.08
CA ILE A 15 7.71 -6.54 6.20
C ILE A 15 6.44 -6.43 7.02
N CYS A 16 5.34 -6.98 6.51
CA CYS A 16 4.07 -6.99 7.23
C CYS A 16 4.17 -7.79 8.53
N PRO A 17 3.76 -7.22 9.66
CA PRO A 17 3.80 -7.93 10.94
C PRO A 17 2.65 -8.94 11.12
N ILE A 18 1.67 -8.94 10.21
CA ILE A 18 0.41 -9.69 10.34
C ILE A 18 0.36 -10.85 9.36
N GLU A 19 0.63 -10.61 8.07
CA GLU A 19 0.48 -11.61 7.02
C GLU A 19 1.61 -12.64 7.05
N THR A 20 1.32 -13.81 7.60
CA THR A 20 2.21 -14.98 7.66
C THR A 20 1.36 -16.24 7.66
N PRO A 21 1.85 -17.41 7.21
CA PRO A 21 1.09 -18.64 7.30
C PRO A 21 0.76 -19.03 8.74
N GLU A 22 -0.36 -19.73 8.91
CA GLU A 22 -0.68 -20.41 10.15
C GLU A 22 0.05 -21.77 10.20
N GLY A 23 0.46 -22.20 11.39
CA GLY A 23 1.08 -23.50 11.60
C GLY A 23 2.61 -23.45 11.68
N ALA A 24 3.28 -24.50 11.17
CA ALA A 24 4.72 -24.71 11.36
C ALA A 24 5.62 -23.60 10.78
N ASN A 25 5.17 -22.92 9.75
CA ASN A 25 5.93 -21.89 9.03
C ASN A 25 5.59 -20.46 9.49
N ILE A 26 4.86 -20.31 10.59
CA ILE A 26 4.51 -18.98 11.12
C ILE A 26 5.76 -18.14 11.40
N GLY A 27 5.78 -16.91 10.90
CA GLY A 27 6.89 -15.99 11.07
C GLY A 27 8.12 -16.27 10.20
N LEU A 28 8.18 -17.42 9.51
CA LEU A 28 9.26 -17.76 8.59
C LEU A 28 9.00 -17.33 7.15
N ILE A 29 7.75 -17.37 6.74
CA ILE A 29 7.29 -16.90 5.43
C ILE A 29 6.54 -15.61 5.64
N ASN A 30 7.06 -14.52 5.10
CA ASN A 30 6.53 -13.18 5.33
C ASN A 30 6.19 -12.50 4.00
N SER A 31 5.36 -11.47 4.08
CA SER A 31 5.00 -10.64 2.94
C SER A 31 5.56 -9.23 3.08
N LEU A 32 5.95 -8.64 1.96
CA LEU A 32 6.39 -7.25 1.92
C LEU A 32 5.25 -6.30 2.29
N ALA A 33 5.58 -5.21 2.96
CA ALA A 33 4.64 -4.13 3.21
C ALA A 33 4.24 -3.45 1.89
N SER A 34 3.04 -2.84 1.87
CA SER A 34 2.40 -2.37 0.62
C SER A 34 3.19 -1.34 -0.18
N TYR A 35 3.94 -0.46 0.49
CA TYR A 35 4.74 0.58 -0.19
C TYR A 35 6.24 0.28 -0.22
N SER A 36 6.66 -0.86 0.29
CA SER A 36 8.07 -1.24 0.28
C SER A 36 8.56 -1.61 -1.13
N ARG A 37 9.84 -1.44 -1.33
CA ARG A 37 10.54 -1.89 -2.53
C ARG A 37 11.90 -2.45 -2.18
N ILE A 38 12.50 -3.19 -3.10
CA ILE A 38 13.86 -3.73 -2.95
C ILE A 38 14.80 -2.86 -3.80
N ASN A 39 15.88 -2.36 -3.19
CA ASN A 39 16.87 -1.58 -3.89
C ASN A 39 17.83 -2.45 -4.72
N GLN A 40 18.75 -1.80 -5.44
CA GLN A 40 19.74 -2.50 -6.28
C GLN A 40 20.70 -3.41 -5.50
N PHE A 41 20.86 -3.20 -4.19
CA PHE A 41 21.70 -4.00 -3.31
C PHE A 41 20.94 -5.13 -2.60
N GLY A 42 19.65 -5.28 -2.82
CA GLY A 42 18.81 -6.30 -2.21
C GLY A 42 18.21 -5.92 -0.85
N PHE A 43 18.36 -4.68 -0.38
CA PHE A 43 17.75 -4.22 0.85
C PHE A 43 16.32 -3.72 0.62
N ILE A 44 15.46 -4.00 1.61
CA ILE A 44 14.08 -3.53 1.58
C ILE A 44 14.03 -2.07 2.06
N GLU A 45 13.43 -1.20 1.26
CA GLU A 45 13.25 0.22 1.54
C GLU A 45 11.78 0.56 1.70
N THR A 46 11.50 1.58 2.51
CA THR A 46 10.16 2.13 2.68
C THR A 46 10.17 3.64 2.41
N PRO A 47 9.06 4.20 1.87
CA PRO A 47 9.00 5.61 1.55
C PRO A 47 8.66 6.46 2.77
N TYR A 48 9.21 7.66 2.81
CA TYR A 48 8.88 8.71 3.78
C TYR A 48 8.77 10.05 3.08
N ARG A 49 7.88 10.91 3.57
CA ARG A 49 7.78 12.30 3.12
C ARG A 49 8.79 13.15 3.86
N ILE A 50 9.47 14.01 3.14
CA ILE A 50 10.48 14.93 3.73
C ILE A 50 9.77 16.08 4.42
N VAL A 51 10.18 16.37 5.66
CA VAL A 51 9.71 17.51 6.45
C VAL A 51 10.81 18.56 6.51
N LYS A 52 10.47 19.78 6.13
CA LYS A 52 11.38 20.95 6.20
C LYS A 52 10.72 22.06 7.00
N ASN A 53 11.39 22.52 8.08
CA ASN A 53 10.94 23.62 8.93
C ASN A 53 9.49 23.44 9.43
N GLY A 54 9.14 22.24 9.85
CA GLY A 54 7.80 21.90 10.34
C GLY A 54 6.74 21.77 9.26
N LYS A 55 7.11 21.88 7.99
CA LYS A 55 6.22 21.69 6.84
C LYS A 55 6.50 20.37 6.14
N VAL A 56 5.46 19.54 5.99
CA VAL A 56 5.52 18.29 5.22
C VAL A 56 5.49 18.63 3.72
N THR A 57 6.50 18.15 3.01
CA THR A 57 6.61 18.33 1.56
C THR A 57 6.06 17.11 0.80
N ASP A 58 5.87 17.26 -0.51
CA ASP A 58 5.47 16.14 -1.38
C ASP A 58 6.65 15.30 -1.85
N ASP A 59 7.88 15.69 -1.51
CA ASP A 59 9.08 14.93 -1.83
C ASP A 59 9.15 13.67 -0.99
N VAL A 60 9.44 12.56 -1.65
CA VAL A 60 9.50 11.23 -1.03
C VAL A 60 10.92 10.68 -1.13
N ILE A 61 11.41 10.15 -0.03
CA ILE A 61 12.68 9.44 0.02
C ILE A 61 12.45 8.00 0.48
N TYR A 62 13.16 7.07 -0.15
CA TYR A 62 13.15 5.65 0.24
C TYR A 62 14.38 5.35 1.08
N LEU A 63 14.15 4.77 2.25
CA LEU A 63 15.21 4.44 3.21
C LEU A 63 15.19 2.97 3.59
N SER A 64 16.38 2.37 3.66
CA SER A 64 16.59 1.08 4.32
C SER A 64 16.58 1.26 5.85
N ALA A 65 16.47 0.16 6.59
CA ALA A 65 16.45 0.22 8.05
C ALA A 65 17.71 0.85 8.66
N ILE A 66 18.87 0.63 8.05
CA ILE A 66 20.14 1.21 8.50
C ILE A 66 20.13 2.75 8.33
N ASN A 67 19.69 3.22 7.18
CA ASN A 67 19.67 4.65 6.87
C ASN A 67 18.61 5.42 7.66
N GLU A 68 17.58 4.72 8.13
CA GLU A 68 16.48 5.30 8.89
C GLU A 68 16.85 5.68 10.32
N GLU A 69 17.87 5.06 10.92
CA GLU A 69 18.20 5.19 12.36
C GLU A 69 18.43 6.64 12.81
N ASP A 70 18.98 7.47 11.94
CA ASP A 70 19.34 8.85 12.27
C ASP A 70 18.17 9.84 12.21
N PHE A 71 17.02 9.42 11.69
CA PHE A 71 15.89 10.30 11.44
C PHE A 71 14.79 10.19 12.49
N VAL A 72 14.17 11.32 12.81
CA VAL A 72 12.92 11.39 13.59
C VAL A 72 11.76 11.40 12.60
N ILE A 73 10.88 10.41 12.70
CA ILE A 73 9.82 10.15 11.73
C ILE A 73 8.46 10.31 12.41
N ALA A 74 7.67 11.29 11.97
CA ALA A 74 6.32 11.50 12.44
C ALA A 74 5.36 10.43 11.90
N GLN A 75 4.33 10.09 12.67
CA GLN A 75 3.30 9.16 12.24
C GLN A 75 2.40 9.78 11.17
N ALA A 76 1.88 8.93 10.27
CA ALA A 76 1.05 9.36 9.15
C ALA A 76 -0.28 10.01 9.55
N ASN A 77 -0.80 9.69 10.73
CA ASN A 77 -2.04 10.24 11.27
C ASN A 77 -1.88 11.59 11.97
N SER A 78 -0.69 12.18 11.94
CA SER A 78 -0.44 13.50 12.54
C SER A 78 -1.27 14.57 11.83
N GLU A 79 -1.88 15.46 12.61
CA GLU A 79 -2.72 16.53 12.07
C GLU A 79 -1.87 17.59 11.37
N LEU A 80 -2.25 17.91 10.14
CA LEU A 80 -1.64 18.96 9.33
C LEU A 80 -2.67 20.04 9.00
N ASN A 81 -2.22 21.31 8.95
CA ASN A 81 -3.05 22.39 8.44
C ASN A 81 -3.11 22.37 6.89
N LYS A 82 -3.83 23.33 6.31
CA LYS A 82 -3.98 23.47 4.86
C LYS A 82 -2.65 23.71 4.13
N ASP A 83 -1.67 24.27 4.83
CA ASP A 83 -0.34 24.58 4.29
C ASP A 83 0.63 23.40 4.43
N GLY A 84 0.22 22.31 5.04
CA GLY A 84 1.04 21.14 5.30
C GLY A 84 1.93 21.23 6.53
N LYS A 85 1.68 22.17 7.43
CA LYS A 85 2.39 22.31 8.70
C LYS A 85 1.69 21.54 9.82
N PHE A 86 2.46 21.03 10.77
CA PHE A 86 1.90 20.38 11.95
C PHE A 86 1.08 21.35 12.81
N VAL A 87 -0.10 20.90 13.22
CA VAL A 87 -1.01 21.68 14.06
C VAL A 87 -0.54 21.71 15.52
N ASN A 88 -0.05 20.58 16.02
CA ASN A 88 0.42 20.44 17.41
C ASN A 88 1.92 20.71 17.52
N ASP A 89 2.33 21.32 18.62
CA ASP A 89 3.75 21.61 18.89
C ASP A 89 4.57 20.35 19.16
N VAL A 90 3.92 19.30 19.67
CA VAL A 90 4.51 17.99 19.96
C VAL A 90 3.76 16.94 19.17
N VAL A 91 4.49 16.11 18.43
CA VAL A 91 3.95 15.10 17.53
C VAL A 91 4.49 13.73 17.91
N SER A 92 3.61 12.72 17.91
CA SER A 92 4.00 11.33 18.07
C SER A 92 4.91 10.90 16.93
N SER A 93 6.10 10.46 17.26
CA SER A 93 7.16 10.17 16.30
C SER A 93 7.89 8.88 16.68
N ARG A 94 8.76 8.43 15.79
CA ARG A 94 9.59 7.26 15.99
C ARG A 94 11.05 7.61 15.66
N LYS A 95 11.96 7.19 16.50
CA LYS A 95 13.40 7.26 16.26
C LYS A 95 14.07 5.98 16.69
N ASN A 96 14.86 5.37 15.82
CA ASN A 96 15.64 4.17 16.07
C ASN A 96 14.80 3.03 16.72
N GLY A 97 13.59 2.81 16.22
CA GLY A 97 12.67 1.78 16.72
C GLY A 97 11.93 2.11 18.00
N GLU A 98 12.15 3.28 18.58
CA GLU A 98 11.47 3.74 19.79
C GLU A 98 10.43 4.81 19.47
N PHE A 99 9.26 4.71 20.12
CA PHE A 99 8.22 5.73 20.03
C PHE A 99 8.51 6.86 21.00
N ILE A 100 8.54 8.07 20.48
CA ILE A 100 8.84 9.30 21.23
C ILE A 100 7.81 10.38 20.90
N ASN A 101 7.71 11.39 21.76
CA ASN A 101 7.03 12.63 21.45
C ASN A 101 8.09 13.67 21.08
N ALA A 102 8.09 14.10 19.84
CA ALA A 102 9.08 15.03 19.29
C ALA A 102 8.48 16.44 19.07
N GLU A 103 9.28 17.46 19.32
CA GLU A 103 8.95 18.83 18.91
C GLU A 103 9.02 18.96 17.39
N ILE A 104 8.23 19.87 16.82
CA ILE A 104 8.13 20.08 15.37
C ILE A 104 9.51 20.27 14.72
N ASP A 105 10.39 21.02 15.35
CA ASP A 105 11.73 21.35 14.80
C ASP A 105 12.65 20.12 14.74
N ALA A 106 12.37 19.09 15.51
CA ALA A 106 13.16 17.86 15.55
C ALA A 106 12.72 16.84 14.50
N ILE A 107 11.57 17.02 13.85
CA ILE A 107 11.00 16.07 12.89
C ILE A 107 11.67 16.22 11.54
N ASP A 108 12.23 15.12 11.02
CA ASP A 108 12.92 15.05 9.74
C ASP A 108 12.04 14.50 8.62
N LEU A 109 11.24 13.50 8.93
CA LEU A 109 10.42 12.75 7.98
C LEU A 109 9.02 12.49 8.55
N MET A 110 8.11 12.11 7.68
CA MET A 110 6.76 11.67 8.03
C MET A 110 6.40 10.42 7.23
N ASP A 111 5.69 9.49 7.86
CA ASP A 111 5.14 8.34 7.17
C ASP A 111 4.18 8.78 6.05
N VAL A 112 4.20 8.07 4.93
CA VAL A 112 3.37 8.38 3.77
C VAL A 112 1.90 8.06 4.04
N SER A 113 1.63 6.91 4.64
CA SER A 113 0.28 6.42 4.94
C SER A 113 0.33 5.42 6.09
N PRO A 114 -0.75 5.31 6.90
CA PRO A 114 -0.85 4.22 7.88
C PRO A 114 -0.80 2.83 7.25
N GLN A 115 -1.24 2.70 6.01
CA GLN A 115 -1.25 1.44 5.26
C GLN A 115 0.14 0.94 4.86
N GLN A 116 1.17 1.78 4.93
CA GLN A 116 2.54 1.34 4.62
C GLN A 116 3.11 0.33 5.61
N LEU A 117 2.53 0.23 6.80
CA LEU A 117 2.97 -0.72 7.84
C LEU A 117 2.66 -2.17 7.49
N VAL A 118 1.60 -2.41 6.75
CA VAL A 118 1.02 -3.72 6.47
C VAL A 118 1.11 -4.10 5.00
N SER A 119 0.96 -5.41 4.71
CA SER A 119 0.90 -5.92 3.34
C SER A 119 -0.37 -5.47 2.61
N VAL A 120 -0.43 -5.74 1.31
CA VAL A 120 -1.60 -5.44 0.48
C VAL A 120 -2.85 -6.15 1.02
N ALA A 121 -2.77 -7.44 1.36
CA ALA A 121 -3.91 -8.17 1.92
C ALA A 121 -4.40 -7.56 3.23
N SER A 122 -3.49 -7.29 4.16
CA SER A 122 -3.84 -6.68 5.45
C SER A 122 -4.38 -5.26 5.30
N SER A 123 -3.92 -4.50 4.31
CA SER A 123 -4.42 -3.15 4.03
C SER A 123 -5.87 -3.10 3.51
N LEU A 124 -6.41 -4.23 3.11
CA LEU A 124 -7.81 -4.37 2.67
C LEU A 124 -8.78 -4.72 3.81
N ILE A 125 -8.29 -4.93 5.03
CA ILE A 125 -9.13 -5.24 6.19
C ILE A 125 -9.68 -3.92 6.77
N PRO A 126 -11.02 -3.69 6.72
CA PRO A 126 -11.61 -2.52 7.35
C PRO A 126 -11.44 -2.57 8.87
N PHE A 127 -11.17 -1.43 9.48
CA PHE A 127 -10.98 -1.31 10.94
C PHE A 127 -9.90 -2.24 11.51
N LEU A 128 -8.84 -2.44 10.75
CA LEU A 128 -7.73 -3.32 11.15
C LEU A 128 -7.13 -2.93 12.51
N GLU A 129 -7.06 -1.66 12.81
CA GLU A 129 -6.54 -1.10 14.07
C GLU A 129 -7.33 -1.56 15.31
N ASN A 130 -8.57 -2.00 15.12
CA ASN A 130 -9.45 -2.50 16.17
C ASN A 130 -9.48 -4.04 16.28
N ASP A 131 -8.78 -4.72 15.36
CA ASP A 131 -8.73 -6.18 15.31
C ASP A 131 -7.55 -6.74 16.13
N ASP A 132 -7.76 -7.92 16.69
CA ASP A 132 -6.68 -8.72 17.24
C ASP A 132 -5.76 -9.24 16.12
N ALA A 133 -4.46 -9.26 16.38
CA ALA A 133 -3.46 -9.67 15.39
C ALA A 133 -3.69 -11.11 14.87
N ASN A 134 -4.11 -12.02 15.73
CA ASN A 134 -4.40 -13.41 15.33
C ASN A 134 -5.56 -13.49 14.32
N ARG A 135 -6.62 -12.71 14.56
CA ARG A 135 -7.78 -12.68 13.65
C ARG A 135 -7.47 -11.97 12.35
N ALA A 136 -6.66 -10.92 12.38
CA ALA A 136 -6.17 -10.23 11.19
C ALA A 136 -5.28 -11.15 10.32
N LEU A 137 -4.43 -11.95 10.94
CA LEU A 137 -3.62 -12.97 10.26
C LEU A 137 -4.50 -13.98 9.53
N MET A 138 -5.50 -14.51 10.22
CA MET A 138 -6.47 -15.45 9.63
C MET A 138 -7.22 -14.80 8.45
N GLY A 139 -7.71 -13.58 8.62
CA GLY A 139 -8.40 -12.81 7.58
C GLY A 139 -7.54 -12.56 6.35
N SER A 140 -6.30 -12.17 6.53
CA SER A 140 -5.34 -11.97 5.44
C SER A 140 -5.11 -13.25 4.63
N ASN A 141 -4.99 -14.38 5.32
CA ASN A 141 -4.82 -15.68 4.67
C ASN A 141 -6.09 -16.12 3.91
N MET A 142 -7.27 -15.86 4.47
CA MET A 142 -8.55 -16.18 3.84
C MET A 142 -8.83 -15.32 2.60
N MET A 143 -8.37 -14.07 2.54
CA MET A 143 -8.52 -13.24 1.34
C MET A 143 -7.90 -13.86 0.09
N ARG A 144 -6.81 -14.61 0.24
CA ARG A 144 -6.16 -15.31 -0.88
C ARG A 144 -6.94 -16.50 -1.40
N GLN A 145 -7.96 -16.94 -0.68
CA GLN A 145 -8.84 -18.06 -1.04
C GLN A 145 -10.16 -17.58 -1.64
N ALA A 146 -10.30 -16.28 -1.90
CA ALA A 146 -11.52 -15.69 -2.43
C ALA A 146 -11.82 -16.21 -3.84
N VAL A 147 -13.10 -16.50 -4.08
CA VAL A 147 -13.59 -16.95 -5.38
C VAL A 147 -14.33 -15.80 -6.07
N PRO A 148 -14.05 -15.52 -7.35
CA PRO A 148 -14.77 -14.51 -8.11
C PRO A 148 -16.26 -14.83 -8.18
N LEU A 149 -17.09 -13.81 -7.92
CA LEU A 149 -18.53 -13.95 -8.00
C LEU A 149 -19.02 -13.78 -9.43
N ILE A 150 -20.13 -14.43 -9.77
CA ILE A 150 -20.79 -14.27 -11.09
C ILE A 150 -21.17 -12.80 -11.33
N LYS A 151 -21.68 -12.13 -10.29
CA LYS A 151 -21.99 -10.70 -10.31
C LYS A 151 -21.20 -10.00 -9.20
N PRO A 152 -19.99 -9.50 -9.48
CA PRO A 152 -19.20 -8.83 -8.48
C PRO A 152 -19.83 -7.50 -8.06
N LYS A 153 -19.69 -7.18 -6.78
CA LYS A 153 -20.13 -5.91 -6.21
C LYS A 153 -19.01 -5.30 -5.38
N ALA A 154 -18.93 -3.98 -5.39
CA ALA A 154 -18.03 -3.26 -4.50
C ALA A 154 -18.45 -3.45 -3.04
N PRO A 155 -17.50 -3.55 -2.10
CA PRO A 155 -17.82 -3.64 -0.68
C PRO A 155 -18.46 -2.34 -0.20
N LEU A 156 -19.42 -2.45 0.73
CA LEU A 156 -20.06 -1.30 1.36
C LEU A 156 -19.12 -0.52 2.26
N VAL A 157 -18.22 -1.22 2.92
CA VAL A 157 -17.17 -0.64 3.77
C VAL A 157 -15.82 -1.09 3.23
N GLY A 158 -14.95 -0.15 2.94
CA GLY A 158 -13.64 -0.42 2.38
C GLY A 158 -12.56 0.45 3.02
N THR A 159 -11.32 0.23 2.62
CA THR A 159 -10.15 0.93 3.12
C THR A 159 -9.61 1.99 2.16
N GLY A 160 -10.14 2.07 0.95
CA GLY A 160 -9.65 2.92 -0.12
C GLY A 160 -8.55 2.26 -0.98
N MET A 161 -8.05 1.10 -0.59
CA MET A 161 -7.05 0.35 -1.37
C MET A 161 -7.67 -0.54 -2.46
N GLU A 162 -8.95 -0.80 -2.40
CA GLU A 162 -9.63 -1.76 -3.28
C GLU A 162 -9.47 -1.40 -4.76
N TYR A 163 -9.67 -0.15 -5.10
CA TYR A 163 -9.53 0.32 -6.49
C TYR A 163 -8.11 0.13 -7.01
N THR A 164 -7.12 0.55 -6.25
CA THR A 164 -5.69 0.43 -6.62
C THR A 164 -5.27 -1.03 -6.76
N VAL A 165 -5.69 -1.87 -5.81
CA VAL A 165 -5.39 -3.31 -5.83
C VAL A 165 -6.03 -3.99 -7.04
N ALA A 166 -7.30 -3.73 -7.32
CA ALA A 166 -7.99 -4.29 -8.48
C ALA A 166 -7.34 -3.87 -9.79
N LYS A 167 -6.95 -2.60 -9.91
CA LYS A 167 -6.30 -2.05 -11.10
C LYS A 167 -4.92 -2.63 -11.32
N ASP A 168 -4.10 -2.72 -10.27
CA ASP A 168 -2.69 -3.11 -10.37
C ASP A 168 -2.50 -4.63 -10.36
N SER A 169 -3.50 -5.40 -9.94
CA SER A 169 -3.44 -6.87 -9.90
C SER A 169 -3.28 -7.53 -11.26
N GLY A 170 -3.67 -6.85 -12.34
CA GLY A 170 -3.71 -7.42 -13.69
C GLY A 170 -4.84 -8.44 -13.93
N SER A 171 -5.67 -8.72 -12.93
CA SER A 171 -6.84 -9.60 -13.07
C SER A 171 -7.99 -8.96 -13.82
N THR A 172 -8.03 -7.63 -13.87
CA THR A 172 -9.04 -6.84 -14.57
C THR A 172 -8.40 -6.14 -15.77
N LEU A 173 -9.13 -6.10 -16.88
CA LEU A 173 -8.74 -5.29 -18.04
C LEU A 173 -9.25 -3.87 -17.85
N ILE A 174 -8.36 -2.92 -18.05
CA ILE A 174 -8.66 -1.50 -17.92
C ILE A 174 -8.54 -0.83 -19.28
N ALA A 175 -9.54 -0.02 -19.63
CA ALA A 175 -9.53 0.75 -20.87
C ALA A 175 -8.31 1.67 -20.92
N ARG A 176 -7.57 1.62 -22.01
CA ARG A 176 -6.38 2.44 -22.25
C ARG A 176 -6.71 3.89 -22.60
N ARG A 177 -7.83 4.10 -23.28
CA ARG A 177 -8.25 5.39 -23.82
C ARG A 177 -9.77 5.52 -23.73
N GLU A 178 -10.26 6.74 -23.77
CA GLU A 178 -11.68 7.02 -23.86
C GLU A 178 -12.26 6.51 -25.19
N GLY A 179 -13.44 5.93 -25.13
CA GLY A 179 -14.07 5.39 -26.31
C GLY A 179 -15.49 4.88 -26.08
N ILE A 180 -16.05 4.34 -27.12
CA ILE A 180 -17.39 3.75 -27.14
C ILE A 180 -17.25 2.28 -27.50
N VAL A 181 -17.93 1.41 -26.78
CA VAL A 181 -17.97 -0.03 -27.09
C VAL A 181 -18.69 -0.22 -28.43
N ASP A 182 -17.97 -0.75 -29.41
CA ASP A 182 -18.48 -0.99 -30.75
C ASP A 182 -18.99 -2.42 -30.92
N GLN A 183 -18.20 -3.39 -30.44
CA GLN A 183 -18.54 -4.81 -30.46
C GLN A 183 -18.20 -5.46 -29.13
N LEU A 184 -19.01 -6.42 -28.73
CA LEU A 184 -18.86 -7.14 -27.48
C LEU A 184 -19.27 -8.60 -27.65
N ASP A 185 -18.39 -9.49 -27.26
CA ASP A 185 -18.71 -10.93 -27.11
C ASP A 185 -18.03 -11.50 -25.85
N ALA A 186 -18.19 -12.78 -25.59
CA ALA A 186 -17.64 -13.43 -24.41
C ALA A 186 -16.10 -13.46 -24.37
N ASN A 187 -15.45 -13.29 -25.52
CA ASN A 187 -14.00 -13.41 -25.66
C ASN A 187 -13.27 -12.10 -25.89
N ARG A 188 -13.98 -11.07 -26.32
CA ARG A 188 -13.35 -9.78 -26.64
C ARG A 188 -14.30 -8.60 -26.50
N ILE A 189 -13.70 -7.43 -26.30
CA ILE A 189 -14.37 -6.13 -26.32
C ILE A 189 -13.63 -5.28 -27.35
N VAL A 190 -14.35 -4.71 -28.30
CA VAL A 190 -13.82 -3.77 -29.30
C VAL A 190 -14.31 -2.37 -28.97
N ILE A 191 -13.39 -1.45 -28.73
CA ILE A 191 -13.67 -0.05 -28.40
C ILE A 191 -13.23 0.85 -29.54
N ARG A 192 -14.15 1.69 -30.03
CA ARG A 192 -13.85 2.78 -30.92
C ARG A 192 -13.41 3.98 -30.10
N VAL A 193 -12.15 4.38 -30.27
CA VAL A 193 -11.52 5.47 -29.51
C VAL A 193 -12.08 6.81 -29.90
N THR A 194 -12.52 7.58 -28.91
CA THR A 194 -13.04 8.95 -29.08
C THR A 194 -12.14 9.99 -28.42
N ASP A 195 -11.03 9.60 -27.86
CA ASP A 195 -10.08 10.49 -27.18
C ASP A 195 -9.53 11.53 -28.15
N LYS A 196 -9.87 12.79 -27.92
CA LYS A 196 -9.44 13.93 -28.73
C LYS A 196 -7.97 14.30 -28.54
N LYS A 197 -7.37 13.86 -27.43
CA LYS A 197 -5.96 14.11 -27.10
C LYS A 197 -5.02 13.12 -27.78
N ASP A 198 -5.56 12.02 -28.25
CA ASP A 198 -4.78 10.98 -28.90
C ASP A 198 -4.72 11.21 -30.40
N ASN A 199 -3.54 11.55 -30.90
CA ASN A 199 -3.26 11.78 -32.32
C ASN A 199 -2.86 10.49 -33.07
N SER A 200 -2.98 9.31 -32.44
CA SER A 200 -2.64 8.05 -33.10
C SER A 200 -3.57 7.77 -34.28
N LEU A 201 -3.03 7.12 -35.31
CA LEU A 201 -3.80 6.71 -36.50
C LEU A 201 -4.77 5.57 -36.18
N ASN A 202 -4.45 4.78 -35.17
CA ASN A 202 -5.29 3.65 -34.76
C ASN A 202 -6.36 4.12 -33.77
N LYS A 203 -7.61 4.09 -34.20
CA LYS A 203 -8.79 4.49 -33.42
C LYS A 203 -9.60 3.31 -32.89
N ILE A 204 -9.03 2.11 -32.86
CA ILE A 204 -9.69 0.90 -32.39
C ILE A 204 -8.78 0.22 -31.36
N ASP A 205 -9.36 -0.08 -30.19
CA ASP A 205 -8.74 -0.91 -29.16
C ASP A 205 -9.48 -2.23 -29.02
N ILE A 206 -8.75 -3.32 -29.10
CA ILE A 206 -9.28 -4.67 -28.92
C ILE A 206 -8.75 -5.25 -27.63
N TYR A 207 -9.66 -5.68 -26.75
CA TYR A 207 -9.36 -6.34 -25.49
C TYR A 207 -9.80 -7.79 -25.55
N ASN A 208 -8.84 -8.69 -25.50
CA ASN A 208 -9.13 -10.14 -25.43
C ASN A 208 -9.35 -10.55 -23.98
N LEU A 209 -10.48 -11.14 -23.71
CA LEU A 209 -10.86 -11.63 -22.41
C LEU A 209 -10.40 -13.08 -22.22
N GLN A 210 -9.83 -13.37 -21.08
CA GLN A 210 -9.44 -14.73 -20.70
C GLN A 210 -10.21 -15.14 -19.46
N LYS A 211 -10.71 -16.37 -19.49
CA LYS A 211 -11.39 -16.98 -18.37
C LYS A 211 -10.35 -17.69 -17.50
N PHE A 212 -10.10 -17.18 -16.33
CA PHE A 212 -9.11 -17.67 -15.37
C PHE A 212 -7.66 -17.69 -15.92
N GLN A 213 -6.83 -16.91 -15.31
CA GLN A 213 -5.37 -17.00 -15.44
C GLN A 213 -4.81 -17.80 -14.27
#